data_a7acd65989bce61251eebebedb32fe3c
#
_entry.id   a7acd65989bce61251eebebedb32fe3c
#
_cell.length_a   1.000
_cell.length_b   1.000
_cell.length_c   1.000
_cell.angle_alpha   90.00
_cell.angle_beta   90.00
_cell.angle_gamma   90.00
#
_symmetry.space_group_name_H-M   'P 1'
#
loop_
_entity.id
_entity.type
_entity.pdbx_description
1 polymer ?
#
loop_
_entity_poly.entity_id
_entity_poly.type
_entity_poly.pdbx_seq_one_letter_code
_entity_poly.pdbx_strand_id
1 'polypeptide(L)'
;SKYGIDINYITPLLPVQILWINLVTDSLPALALAVDPAERDIMKRKPAKKQKGIFTKGMTWRIVYQGLMIGFITLAAFIIGIATPDEKLPDMIEIEGKYYNVQEVDNVEQKIADGAKLLDKQQVKVEIGQAMAFIVLALSELVHVFNIRNNKKSIFKTGIGGNNWLFGAIAIAAALVFVILLIPELRHVFSIPVLPKSNIIETVSLVLAPIVIVEIFKLFKINTAKDE
;
A
#
# COMPACT_ATOMS: atom_id res chain seq x y z
N SER A 1 -24.08 1.35 -20.94
CA SER A 1 -22.76 1.96 -20.83
C SER A 1 -21.94 1.63 -22.08
N LYS A 2 -21.29 2.64 -22.66
CA LYS A 2 -20.60 2.55 -23.97
C LYS A 2 -19.32 1.68 -23.92
N TYR A 3 -18.94 1.17 -22.73
CA TYR A 3 -17.69 0.44 -22.49
C TYR A 3 -17.86 -0.87 -21.71
N GLY A 4 -19.09 -1.39 -21.53
CA GLY A 4 -19.31 -2.73 -20.93
C GLY A 4 -18.87 -2.89 -19.46
N ILE A 5 -18.27 -1.88 -18.85
CA ILE A 5 -17.84 -1.93 -17.45
C ILE A 5 -19.00 -1.45 -16.59
N ASP A 6 -19.53 -2.30 -15.76
CA ASP A 6 -20.49 -1.91 -14.74
C ASP A 6 -19.73 -1.09 -13.68
N ILE A 7 -20.06 0.20 -13.58
CA ILE A 7 -19.40 1.17 -12.67
C ILE A 7 -19.43 0.69 -11.21
N ASN A 8 -20.35 -0.18 -10.86
CA ASN A 8 -20.48 -0.78 -9.52
C ASN A 8 -19.31 -1.72 -9.15
N TYR A 9 -18.49 -2.15 -10.12
CA TYR A 9 -17.34 -3.02 -9.88
C TYR A 9 -15.98 -2.31 -9.92
N ILE A 10 -15.92 -1.01 -10.19
CA ILE A 10 -14.66 -0.27 -10.25
C ILE A 10 -14.35 0.31 -8.86
N THR A 11 -14.04 -0.57 -7.92
CA THR A 11 -13.47 -0.15 -6.63
C THR A 11 -11.96 -0.37 -6.66
N PRO A 12 -11.15 0.63 -6.29
CA PRO A 12 -9.68 0.47 -6.24
C PRO A 12 -9.20 -0.60 -5.27
N LEU A 13 -9.98 -0.87 -4.23
CA LEU A 13 -9.66 -1.83 -3.17
C LEU A 13 -10.89 -2.66 -2.82
N LEU A 14 -10.66 -3.95 -2.59
CA LEU A 14 -11.69 -4.86 -2.11
C LEU A 14 -11.85 -4.78 -0.59
N PRO A 15 -13.04 -5.10 -0.02
CA PRO A 15 -13.25 -5.07 1.42
C PRO A 15 -12.25 -5.93 2.21
N VAL A 16 -11.90 -7.10 1.72
CA VAL A 16 -10.91 -7.99 2.35
C VAL A 16 -9.51 -7.36 2.38
N GLN A 17 -9.12 -6.62 1.34
CA GLN A 17 -7.86 -5.90 1.26
C GLN A 17 -7.81 -4.74 2.28
N ILE A 18 -8.89 -3.97 2.38
CA ILE A 18 -9.01 -2.88 3.37
C ILE A 18 -8.97 -3.43 4.80
N LEU A 19 -9.67 -4.53 5.06
CA LEU A 19 -9.64 -5.18 6.37
C LEU A 19 -8.24 -5.63 6.76
N TRP A 20 -7.49 -6.21 5.80
CA TRP A 20 -6.11 -6.64 6.02
C TRP A 20 -5.18 -5.47 6.33
N ILE A 21 -5.27 -4.38 5.57
CA ILE A 21 -4.47 -3.17 5.79
C ILE A 21 -4.69 -2.66 7.20
N ASN A 22 -5.93 -2.42 7.62
CA ASN A 22 -6.25 -1.91 8.95
C ASN A 22 -5.80 -2.85 10.08
N LEU A 23 -5.90 -4.18 9.87
CA LEU A 23 -5.57 -5.15 10.91
C LEU A 23 -4.08 -5.41 11.01
N VAL A 24 -3.37 -5.50 9.90
CA VAL A 24 -1.97 -5.96 9.87
C VAL A 24 -1.01 -4.80 9.63
N THR A 25 -1.18 -4.05 8.54
CA THR A 25 -0.20 -3.05 8.15
C THR A 25 -0.27 -1.77 8.98
N ASP A 26 -1.43 -1.44 9.54
CA ASP A 26 -1.60 -0.29 10.43
C ASP A 26 -1.32 -0.65 11.90
N SER A 27 -1.92 -1.74 12.39
CA SER A 27 -1.91 -2.04 13.83
C SER A 27 -0.53 -2.44 14.34
N LEU A 28 0.24 -3.25 13.61
CA LEU A 28 1.55 -3.71 14.06
C LEU A 28 2.56 -2.56 14.19
N PRO A 29 2.74 -1.67 13.21
CA PRO A 29 3.60 -0.51 13.35
C PRO A 29 3.10 0.49 14.41
N ALA A 30 1.78 0.68 14.54
CA ALA A 30 1.22 1.57 15.56
C ALA A 30 1.56 1.10 16.98
N LEU A 31 1.46 -0.20 17.27
CA LEU A 31 1.88 -0.78 18.55
C LEU A 31 3.38 -0.59 18.79
N ALA A 32 4.20 -0.77 17.77
CA ALA A 32 5.63 -0.59 17.88
C ALA A 32 6.04 0.88 18.08
N LEU A 33 5.31 1.83 17.48
CA LEU A 33 5.51 3.26 17.72
C LEU A 33 5.08 3.68 19.13
N ALA A 34 4.10 3.02 19.74
CA ALA A 34 3.66 3.30 21.11
C ALA A 34 4.77 3.04 22.16
N VAL A 35 5.73 2.16 21.84
CA VAL A 35 6.89 1.85 22.69
C VAL A 35 8.19 2.51 22.19
N ASP A 36 8.09 3.51 21.32
CA ASP A 36 9.25 4.21 20.77
C ASP A 36 9.98 4.99 21.90
N PRO A 37 11.31 4.85 22.02
CA PRO A 37 12.05 5.57 23.07
C PRO A 37 11.98 7.08 22.87
N ALA A 38 11.96 7.81 23.98
CA ALA A 38 11.96 9.27 23.96
C ALA A 38 13.19 9.84 23.23
N GLU A 39 13.00 10.95 22.52
CA GLU A 39 14.09 11.62 21.81
C GLU A 39 15.18 12.08 22.81
N ARG A 40 16.46 11.85 22.47
CA ARG A 40 17.62 12.16 23.35
C ARG A 40 17.71 13.62 23.77
N ASP A 41 17.14 14.55 23.02
CA ASP A 41 17.16 15.99 23.26
C ASP A 41 15.87 16.54 23.90
N ILE A 42 14.92 15.66 24.29
CA ILE A 42 13.63 16.07 24.83
C ILE A 42 13.77 16.93 26.08
N MET A 43 14.75 16.61 26.95
CA MET A 43 15.02 17.37 28.20
C MET A 43 15.73 18.72 27.94
N LYS A 44 16.23 18.95 26.73
CA LYS A 44 16.87 20.22 26.34
C LYS A 44 15.88 21.20 25.73
N ARG A 45 14.68 20.76 25.44
CA ARG A 45 13.61 21.57 24.84
C ARG A 45 12.82 22.30 25.93
N LYS A 46 12.39 23.53 25.63
CA LYS A 46 11.44 24.24 26.50
C LYS A 46 10.13 23.46 26.58
N PRO A 47 9.45 23.45 27.76
CA PRO A 47 8.14 22.85 27.87
C PRO A 47 7.18 23.38 26.81
N ALA A 48 6.39 22.48 26.21
CA ALA A 48 5.37 22.90 25.26
C ALA A 48 4.33 23.79 25.95
N LYS A 49 3.91 24.85 25.29
CA LYS A 49 2.79 25.68 25.78
C LYS A 49 1.55 24.80 25.94
N LYS A 50 0.74 25.07 26.97
CA LYS A 50 -0.50 24.33 27.24
C LYS A 50 -1.41 24.41 25.98
N GLN A 51 -1.54 23.30 25.29
CA GLN A 51 -2.37 23.22 24.09
C GLN A 51 -3.80 22.80 24.48
N LYS A 52 -4.78 23.37 23.78
CA LYS A 52 -6.22 23.10 24.05
C LYS A 52 -6.74 21.81 23.42
N GLY A 53 -5.89 21.01 22.73
CA GLY A 53 -6.29 19.78 22.06
C GLY A 53 -5.10 18.93 21.57
N ILE A 54 -5.39 17.72 21.15
CA ILE A 54 -4.41 16.76 20.62
C ILE A 54 -3.89 17.21 19.26
N PHE A 55 -4.75 17.83 18.43
CA PHE A 55 -4.41 18.27 17.07
C PHE A 55 -3.83 19.68 17.09
N THR A 56 -2.53 19.78 16.79
CA THR A 56 -1.90 21.07 16.48
C THR A 56 -2.09 21.40 14.99
N LYS A 57 -2.00 22.69 14.63
CA LYS A 57 -2.10 23.09 13.20
C LYS A 57 -1.05 22.37 12.32
N GLY A 58 0.18 22.24 12.82
CA GLY A 58 1.24 21.53 12.09
C GLY A 58 0.99 20.04 11.96
N MET A 59 0.47 19.38 13.00
CA MET A 59 0.11 17.96 12.98
C MET A 59 -1.06 17.71 12.00
N THR A 60 -2.13 18.52 12.09
CA THR A 60 -3.28 18.40 11.18
C THR A 60 -2.85 18.54 9.72
N TRP A 61 -2.03 19.52 9.41
CA TRP A 61 -1.51 19.71 8.05
C TRP A 61 -0.74 18.49 7.56
N ARG A 62 0.13 17.92 8.41
CA ARG A 62 0.90 16.71 8.07
C ARG A 62 -0.01 15.53 7.78
N ILE A 63 -0.99 15.27 8.64
CA ILE A 63 -1.96 14.18 8.45
C ILE A 63 -2.69 14.34 7.11
N VAL A 64 -3.18 15.54 6.81
CA VAL A 64 -3.95 15.79 5.58
C VAL A 64 -3.08 15.60 4.34
N TYR A 65 -1.91 16.25 4.25
CA TYR A 65 -1.12 16.16 3.02
C TYR A 65 -0.51 14.76 2.82
N GLN A 66 -0.11 14.08 3.91
CA GLN A 66 0.44 12.73 3.82
C GLN A 66 -0.65 11.70 3.45
N GLY A 67 -1.83 11.81 4.04
CA GLY A 67 -2.97 10.99 3.67
C GLY A 67 -3.39 11.18 2.21
N LEU A 68 -3.48 12.43 1.75
CA LEU A 68 -3.75 12.73 0.34
C LEU A 68 -2.65 12.19 -0.59
N MET A 69 -1.38 12.35 -0.21
CA MET A 69 -0.24 11.83 -0.96
C MET A 69 -0.34 10.31 -1.16
N ILE A 70 -0.53 9.56 -0.07
CA ILE A 70 -0.67 8.09 -0.15
C ILE A 70 -1.91 7.71 -0.96
N GLY A 71 -3.04 8.38 -0.74
CA GLY A 71 -4.27 8.16 -1.50
C GLY A 71 -4.09 8.39 -3.00
N PHE A 72 -3.41 9.47 -3.40
CA PHE A 72 -3.10 9.73 -4.81
C PHE A 72 -2.14 8.71 -5.42
N ILE A 73 -1.12 8.27 -4.68
CA ILE A 73 -0.19 7.22 -5.15
C ILE A 73 -0.92 5.90 -5.33
N THR A 74 -1.80 5.53 -4.40
CA THR A 74 -2.64 4.32 -4.49
C THR A 74 -3.59 4.39 -5.68
N LEU A 75 -4.25 5.54 -5.88
CA LEU A 75 -5.12 5.74 -7.05
C LEU A 75 -4.33 5.69 -8.36
N ALA A 76 -3.13 6.26 -8.39
CA ALA A 76 -2.25 6.18 -9.55
C ALA A 76 -1.86 4.72 -9.85
N ALA A 77 -1.55 3.91 -8.83
CA ALA A 77 -1.29 2.48 -8.99
C ALA A 77 -2.48 1.75 -9.63
N PHE A 78 -3.70 2.03 -9.17
CA PHE A 78 -4.91 1.48 -9.74
C PHE A 78 -5.08 1.85 -11.22
N ILE A 79 -4.92 3.14 -11.55
CA ILE A 79 -5.05 3.64 -12.93
C ILE A 79 -3.99 3.03 -13.85
N ILE A 80 -2.74 2.94 -13.40
CA ILE A 80 -1.65 2.31 -14.15
C ILE A 80 -1.96 0.83 -14.41
N GLY A 81 -2.48 0.11 -13.40
CA GLY A 81 -2.90 -1.29 -13.58
C GLY A 81 -4.00 -1.46 -14.63
N ILE A 82 -5.03 -0.61 -14.60
CA ILE A 82 -6.08 -0.61 -15.63
C ILE A 82 -5.54 -0.24 -17.02
N ALA A 83 -4.55 0.63 -17.09
CA ALA A 83 -3.94 1.04 -18.35
C ALA A 83 -2.95 0.03 -18.92
N THR A 84 -2.77 -1.14 -18.29
CA THR A 84 -1.87 -2.19 -18.78
C THR A 84 -2.25 -2.60 -20.21
N PRO A 85 -1.30 -2.62 -21.17
CA PRO A 85 -1.56 -3.01 -22.55
C PRO A 85 -2.04 -4.47 -22.64
N ASP A 86 -2.98 -4.74 -23.54
CA ASP A 86 -3.61 -6.06 -23.72
C ASP A 86 -2.60 -7.19 -24.01
N GLU A 87 -1.48 -6.86 -24.64
CA GLU A 87 -0.39 -7.79 -24.98
C GLU A 87 0.37 -8.33 -23.76
N LYS A 88 0.28 -7.61 -22.63
CA LYS A 88 0.97 -7.93 -21.38
C LYS A 88 0.06 -8.59 -20.36
N LEU A 89 -1.25 -8.67 -20.64
CA LEU A 89 -2.20 -9.25 -19.71
C LEU A 89 -2.00 -10.76 -19.60
N PRO A 90 -2.05 -11.32 -18.37
CA PRO A 90 -2.14 -12.76 -18.19
C PRO A 90 -3.50 -13.27 -18.63
N ASP A 91 -3.56 -14.49 -19.18
CA ASP A 91 -4.81 -15.18 -19.39
C ASP A 91 -5.33 -15.71 -18.05
N MET A 92 -6.55 -15.34 -17.70
CA MET A 92 -7.17 -15.69 -16.42
C MET A 92 -8.48 -16.44 -16.62
N ILE A 93 -8.76 -17.37 -15.71
CA ILE A 93 -9.98 -18.19 -15.70
C ILE A 93 -10.66 -18.08 -14.34
N GLU A 94 -11.99 -17.96 -14.35
CA GLU A 94 -12.85 -18.01 -13.17
C GLU A 94 -13.35 -19.45 -12.97
N ILE A 95 -13.08 -19.98 -11.77
CA ILE A 95 -13.51 -21.29 -11.31
C ILE A 95 -14.21 -21.12 -9.97
N GLU A 96 -15.48 -21.44 -9.87
CA GLU A 96 -16.27 -21.31 -8.62
C GLU A 96 -16.17 -19.93 -7.94
N GLY A 97 -16.17 -18.85 -8.74
CA GLY A 97 -16.07 -17.48 -8.24
C GLY A 97 -14.67 -17.04 -7.79
N LYS A 98 -13.65 -17.84 -8.08
CA LYS A 98 -12.23 -17.50 -7.82
C LYS A 98 -11.47 -17.36 -9.12
N TYR A 99 -10.51 -16.44 -9.16
CA TYR A 99 -9.73 -16.13 -10.36
C TYR A 99 -8.35 -16.77 -10.31
N TYR A 100 -8.00 -17.49 -11.37
CA TYR A 100 -6.73 -18.21 -11.49
C TYR A 100 -6.02 -17.81 -12.79
N ASN A 101 -4.70 -17.81 -12.77
CA ASN A 101 -3.93 -17.76 -14.00
C ASN A 101 -4.11 -19.08 -14.76
N VAL A 102 -4.36 -19.02 -16.04
CA VAL A 102 -4.49 -20.22 -16.90
C VAL A 102 -3.25 -21.11 -16.80
N GLN A 103 -2.05 -20.49 -16.64
CA GLN A 103 -0.79 -21.21 -16.48
C GLN A 103 -0.65 -21.98 -15.15
N GLU A 104 -1.45 -21.65 -14.14
CA GLU A 104 -1.43 -22.28 -12.81
C GLU A 104 -2.52 -23.36 -12.65
N VAL A 105 -3.31 -23.60 -13.71
CA VAL A 105 -4.46 -24.48 -13.68
C VAL A 105 -4.21 -25.69 -14.58
N ASP A 106 -4.27 -26.90 -14.00
CA ASP A 106 -4.24 -28.14 -14.75
C ASP A 106 -5.60 -28.41 -15.44
N ASN A 107 -5.54 -29.04 -16.62
CA ASN A 107 -6.73 -29.46 -17.39
C ASN A 107 -7.75 -28.34 -17.63
N VAL A 108 -7.27 -27.18 -18.09
CA VAL A 108 -8.10 -25.97 -18.35
C VAL A 108 -9.29 -26.27 -19.24
N GLU A 109 -9.12 -27.08 -20.30
CA GLU A 109 -10.19 -27.44 -21.24
C GLU A 109 -11.35 -28.19 -20.54
N GLN A 110 -11.00 -29.12 -19.63
CA GLN A 110 -11.99 -29.85 -18.85
C GLN A 110 -12.71 -28.94 -17.86
N LYS A 111 -12.00 -28.02 -17.20
CA LYS A 111 -12.62 -27.05 -16.29
C LYS A 111 -13.53 -26.06 -17.00
N ILE A 112 -13.22 -25.67 -18.24
CA ILE A 112 -14.12 -24.87 -19.07
C ILE A 112 -15.37 -25.67 -19.42
N ALA A 113 -15.24 -26.97 -19.75
CA ALA A 113 -16.38 -27.85 -19.98
C ALA A 113 -17.27 -28.02 -18.74
N ASP A 114 -16.67 -27.99 -17.55
CA ASP A 114 -17.34 -28.05 -16.24
C ASP A 114 -17.94 -26.70 -15.78
N GLY A 115 -17.87 -25.66 -16.62
CA GLY A 115 -18.49 -24.35 -16.36
C GLY A 115 -17.55 -23.23 -15.94
N ALA A 116 -16.23 -23.44 -15.93
CA ALA A 116 -15.28 -22.36 -15.73
C ALA A 116 -15.28 -21.37 -16.92
N LYS A 117 -15.04 -20.10 -16.66
CA LYS A 117 -15.12 -19.04 -17.66
C LYS A 117 -13.80 -18.28 -17.79
N LEU A 118 -13.31 -18.09 -19.00
CA LEU A 118 -12.19 -17.18 -19.26
C LEU A 118 -12.62 -15.74 -18.96
N LEU A 119 -11.78 -15.00 -18.23
CA LEU A 119 -12.03 -13.60 -17.95
C LEU A 119 -11.85 -12.74 -19.20
N ASP A 120 -12.72 -11.73 -19.32
CA ASP A 120 -12.52 -10.68 -20.31
C ASP A 120 -11.31 -9.80 -19.92
N LYS A 121 -10.61 -9.30 -20.93
CA LYS A 121 -9.43 -8.45 -20.76
C LYS A 121 -9.70 -7.24 -19.86
N GLN A 122 -10.88 -6.68 -19.90
CA GLN A 122 -11.25 -5.55 -19.05
C GLN A 122 -11.33 -5.96 -17.57
N GLN A 123 -11.85 -7.14 -17.27
CA GLN A 123 -11.88 -7.69 -15.92
C GLN A 123 -10.45 -7.91 -15.40
N VAL A 124 -9.59 -8.52 -16.21
CA VAL A 124 -8.16 -8.74 -15.87
C VAL A 124 -7.46 -7.42 -15.56
N LYS A 125 -7.70 -6.35 -16.31
CA LYS A 125 -7.13 -5.01 -16.04
C LYS A 125 -7.57 -4.46 -14.69
N VAL A 126 -8.84 -4.63 -14.34
CA VAL A 126 -9.36 -4.19 -13.04
C VAL A 126 -8.70 -4.95 -11.90
N GLU A 127 -8.58 -6.28 -12.02
CA GLU A 127 -7.89 -7.13 -11.04
C GLU A 127 -6.41 -6.71 -10.85
N ILE A 128 -5.70 -6.44 -11.95
CA ILE A 128 -4.32 -5.92 -11.88
C ILE A 128 -4.28 -4.56 -11.17
N GLY A 129 -5.20 -3.66 -11.49
CA GLY A 129 -5.30 -2.35 -10.85
C GLY A 129 -5.55 -2.46 -9.34
N GLN A 130 -6.48 -3.32 -8.93
CA GLN A 130 -6.78 -3.58 -7.51
C GLN A 130 -5.58 -4.19 -6.78
N ALA A 131 -4.91 -5.17 -7.39
CA ALA A 131 -3.72 -5.77 -6.83
C ALA A 131 -2.58 -4.75 -6.64
N MET A 132 -2.32 -3.91 -7.65
CA MET A 132 -1.32 -2.85 -7.56
C MET A 132 -1.66 -1.84 -6.47
N ALA A 133 -2.93 -1.40 -6.40
CA ALA A 133 -3.39 -0.47 -5.36
C ALA A 133 -3.22 -1.06 -3.95
N PHE A 134 -3.60 -2.33 -3.75
CA PHE A 134 -3.43 -3.02 -2.47
C PHE A 134 -1.96 -3.12 -2.05
N ILE A 135 -1.09 -3.58 -2.94
CA ILE A 135 0.34 -3.75 -2.66
C ILE A 135 0.98 -2.39 -2.36
N VAL A 136 0.68 -1.38 -3.19
CA VAL A 136 1.21 -0.03 -3.02
C VAL A 136 0.74 0.56 -1.70
N LEU A 137 -0.54 0.49 -1.35
CA LEU A 137 -1.04 1.02 -0.09
C LEU A 137 -0.40 0.30 1.09
N ALA A 138 -0.49 -1.03 1.15
CA ALA A 138 0.03 -1.83 2.25
C ALA A 138 1.53 -1.63 2.50
N LEU A 139 2.35 -1.66 1.46
CA LEU A 139 3.80 -1.54 1.62
C LEU A 139 4.26 -0.08 1.77
N SER A 140 3.59 0.88 1.11
CA SER A 140 3.94 2.30 1.25
C SER A 140 3.68 2.82 2.65
N GLU A 141 2.62 2.37 3.33
CA GLU A 141 2.35 2.69 4.73
C GLU A 141 3.46 2.19 5.64
N LEU A 142 3.90 0.93 5.47
CA LEU A 142 5.01 0.37 6.25
C LEU A 142 6.31 1.16 6.07
N VAL A 143 6.59 1.54 4.84
CA VAL A 143 7.78 2.35 4.50
C VAL A 143 7.64 3.78 5.03
N HIS A 144 6.43 4.35 4.98
CA HIS A 144 6.14 5.71 5.43
C HIS A 144 6.24 5.88 6.96
N VAL A 145 6.09 4.82 7.74
CA VAL A 145 6.27 4.85 9.21
C VAL A 145 7.62 5.44 9.60
N PHE A 146 8.69 5.17 8.85
CA PHE A 146 10.00 5.78 9.09
C PHE A 146 10.00 7.29 8.90
N ASN A 147 9.17 7.81 8.00
CA ASN A 147 9.01 9.25 7.80
C ASN A 147 8.26 9.92 8.95
N ILE A 148 7.23 9.24 9.48
CA ILE A 148 6.39 9.73 10.59
C ILE A 148 7.19 9.80 11.88
N ARG A 149 8.08 8.83 12.14
CA ARG A 149 8.91 8.75 13.33
C ARG A 149 9.76 10.00 13.54
N ASN A 150 10.23 10.64 12.48
CA ASN A 150 11.05 11.84 12.58
C ASN A 150 10.61 12.93 11.59
N ASN A 151 9.75 13.82 12.08
CA ASN A 151 9.14 14.87 11.27
C ASN A 151 10.07 16.05 10.93
N LYS A 152 11.15 16.26 11.70
CA LYS A 152 12.02 17.44 11.57
C LYS A 152 13.37 17.14 10.94
N LYS A 153 13.85 15.90 11.06
CA LYS A 153 15.16 15.48 10.57
C LYS A 153 14.98 14.44 9.47
N SER A 154 15.81 14.51 8.43
CA SER A 154 15.86 13.50 7.38
C SER A 154 16.15 12.13 7.97
N ILE A 155 15.51 11.08 7.43
CA ILE A 155 15.76 9.68 7.79
C ILE A 155 17.26 9.35 7.66
N PHE A 156 17.91 9.90 6.63
CA PHE A 156 19.34 9.67 6.37
C PHE A 156 20.26 10.29 7.42
N LYS A 157 19.83 11.36 8.13
CA LYS A 157 20.59 12.01 9.20
C LYS A 157 20.32 11.42 10.59
N THR A 158 19.11 10.96 10.82
CA THR A 158 18.70 10.44 12.14
C THR A 158 19.05 8.97 12.29
N GLY A 159 19.24 8.28 11.17
CA GLY A 159 19.35 6.83 11.13
C GLY A 159 17.98 6.15 11.33
N ILE A 160 17.88 4.95 10.78
CA ILE A 160 16.69 4.14 10.88
C ILE A 160 16.62 3.44 12.26
N GLY A 161 17.77 3.33 12.96
CA GLY A 161 17.93 2.59 14.23
C GLY A 161 17.26 3.23 15.45
N GLY A 162 17.24 2.48 16.56
CA GLY A 162 16.82 2.95 17.88
C GLY A 162 15.48 2.40 18.38
N ASN A 163 14.70 1.73 17.52
CA ASN A 163 13.50 0.97 17.93
C ASN A 163 13.47 -0.38 17.20
N ASN A 164 14.01 -1.42 17.86
CA ASN A 164 14.03 -2.77 17.30
C ASN A 164 12.62 -3.38 17.16
N TRP A 165 11.69 -2.97 18.03
CA TRP A 165 10.29 -3.40 17.95
C TRP A 165 9.62 -2.90 16.66
N LEU A 166 9.92 -1.67 16.26
CA LEU A 166 9.41 -1.11 15.01
C LEU A 166 9.91 -1.88 13.79
N PHE A 167 11.22 -2.22 13.76
CA PHE A 167 11.76 -3.06 12.70
C PHE A 167 11.11 -4.43 12.66
N GLY A 168 10.97 -5.07 13.82
CA GLY A 168 10.29 -6.35 13.93
C GLY A 168 8.85 -6.30 13.43
N ALA A 169 8.09 -5.27 13.82
CA ALA A 169 6.70 -5.09 13.40
C ALA A 169 6.59 -4.87 11.88
N ILE A 170 7.43 -4.00 11.32
CA ILE A 170 7.45 -3.75 9.86
C ILE A 170 7.87 -5.00 9.09
N ALA A 171 8.88 -5.72 9.56
CA ALA A 171 9.35 -6.95 8.92
C ALA A 171 8.27 -8.03 8.92
N ILE A 172 7.56 -8.21 10.05
CA ILE A 172 6.45 -9.16 10.15
C ILE A 172 5.30 -8.73 9.23
N ALA A 173 4.89 -7.46 9.26
CA ALA A 173 3.81 -6.96 8.41
C ALA A 173 4.15 -7.12 6.92
N ALA A 174 5.36 -6.75 6.51
CA ALA A 174 5.83 -6.95 5.14
C ALA A 174 5.88 -8.44 4.76
N ALA A 175 6.42 -9.30 5.63
CA ALA A 175 6.45 -10.74 5.39
C ALA A 175 5.05 -11.31 5.19
N LEU A 176 4.06 -10.87 5.98
CA LEU A 176 2.67 -11.30 5.83
C LEU A 176 2.05 -10.84 4.50
N VAL A 177 2.39 -9.63 4.00
CA VAL A 177 1.99 -9.21 2.65
C VAL A 177 2.64 -10.11 1.59
N PHE A 178 3.95 -10.41 1.72
CA PHE A 178 4.62 -11.32 0.79
C PHE A 178 4.07 -12.74 0.83
N VAL A 179 3.65 -13.24 1.99
CA VAL A 179 2.98 -14.55 2.14
C VAL A 179 1.69 -14.59 1.29
N ILE A 180 0.89 -13.50 1.31
CA ILE A 180 -0.30 -13.41 0.44
C ILE A 180 0.09 -13.48 -1.05
N LEU A 181 1.17 -12.78 -1.43
CA LEU A 181 1.60 -12.73 -2.84
C LEU A 181 2.22 -14.05 -3.34
N LEU A 182 2.83 -14.83 -2.45
CA LEU A 182 3.53 -16.06 -2.81
C LEU A 182 2.65 -17.30 -2.78
N ILE A 183 1.64 -17.35 -1.90
CA ILE A 183 0.77 -18.51 -1.74
C ILE A 183 -0.45 -18.35 -2.66
N PRO A 184 -0.64 -19.22 -3.68
CA PRO A 184 -1.74 -19.11 -4.63
C PRO A 184 -3.13 -19.04 -3.97
N GLU A 185 -3.38 -19.86 -2.95
CA GLU A 185 -4.66 -19.91 -2.24
C GLU A 185 -4.99 -18.57 -1.56
N LEU A 186 -3.97 -17.90 -1.00
CA LEU A 186 -4.16 -16.58 -0.40
C LEU A 186 -4.34 -15.50 -1.46
N ARG A 187 -3.60 -15.55 -2.58
CA ARG A 187 -3.82 -14.64 -3.70
C ARG A 187 -5.27 -14.66 -4.18
N HIS A 188 -5.88 -15.85 -4.24
CA HIS A 188 -7.28 -15.98 -4.66
C HIS A 188 -8.25 -15.34 -3.67
N VAL A 189 -8.02 -15.48 -2.35
CA VAL A 189 -8.83 -14.82 -1.32
C VAL A 189 -8.78 -13.29 -1.46
N PHE A 190 -7.63 -12.75 -1.85
CA PHE A 190 -7.42 -11.30 -2.01
C PHE A 190 -7.65 -10.82 -3.45
N SER A 191 -8.04 -11.69 -4.37
CA SER A 191 -8.20 -11.39 -5.81
C SER A 191 -6.95 -10.73 -6.41
N ILE A 192 -5.79 -11.32 -6.14
CA ILE A 192 -4.50 -10.82 -6.63
C ILE A 192 -4.01 -11.72 -7.77
N PRO A 193 -4.03 -11.24 -9.03
CA PRO A 193 -3.49 -11.96 -10.17
C PRO A 193 -1.95 -11.96 -10.12
N VAL A 194 -1.33 -12.80 -10.95
CA VAL A 194 0.11 -12.69 -11.20
C VAL A 194 0.36 -11.43 -12.02
N LEU A 195 1.07 -10.48 -11.42
CA LEU A 195 1.34 -9.21 -12.07
C LEU A 195 2.38 -9.36 -13.20
N PRO A 196 2.17 -8.72 -14.35
CA PRO A 196 3.19 -8.57 -15.38
C PRO A 196 4.46 -7.92 -14.83
N LYS A 197 5.63 -8.27 -15.37
CA LYS A 197 6.93 -7.73 -14.92
C LYS A 197 6.99 -6.21 -14.93
N SER A 198 6.37 -5.55 -15.92
CA SER A 198 6.29 -4.09 -15.99
C SER A 198 5.54 -3.52 -14.78
N ASN A 199 4.38 -4.12 -14.44
CA ASN A 199 3.54 -3.67 -13.33
C ASN A 199 4.22 -3.91 -11.97
N ILE A 200 5.06 -4.95 -11.84
CA ILE A 200 5.87 -5.16 -10.63
C ILE A 200 6.86 -4.00 -10.45
N ILE A 201 7.57 -3.58 -11.51
CA ILE A 201 8.52 -2.46 -11.44
C ILE A 201 7.81 -1.16 -11.08
N GLU A 202 6.66 -0.89 -11.70
CA GLU A 202 5.83 0.27 -11.43
C GLU A 202 5.33 0.27 -9.98
N THR A 203 4.85 -0.89 -9.49
CA THR A 203 4.39 -1.08 -8.11
C THR A 203 5.52 -0.78 -7.10
N VAL A 204 6.71 -1.35 -7.30
CA VAL A 204 7.86 -1.11 -6.43
C VAL A 204 8.26 0.37 -6.43
N SER A 205 8.24 1.01 -7.59
CA SER A 205 8.54 2.44 -7.71
C SER A 205 7.55 3.31 -6.94
N LEU A 206 6.26 2.97 -7.00
CA LEU A 206 5.20 3.68 -6.28
C LEU A 206 5.25 3.43 -4.76
N VAL A 207 5.63 2.23 -4.32
CA VAL A 207 5.85 1.93 -2.89
C VAL A 207 6.94 2.83 -2.28
N LEU A 208 7.98 3.15 -3.04
CA LEU A 208 9.08 3.99 -2.57
C LEU A 208 8.80 5.50 -2.70
N ALA A 209 7.82 5.89 -3.51
CA ALA A 209 7.49 7.28 -3.78
C ALA A 209 7.24 8.13 -2.52
N PRO A 210 6.50 7.67 -1.47
CA PRO A 210 6.28 8.46 -0.25
C PRO A 210 7.56 8.86 0.47
N ILE A 211 8.60 8.00 0.48
CA ILE A 211 9.89 8.36 1.09
C ILE A 211 10.50 9.54 0.33
N VAL A 212 10.57 9.40 -0.99
CA VAL A 212 11.21 10.42 -1.84
C VAL A 212 10.48 11.77 -1.70
N ILE A 213 9.15 11.76 -1.80
CA ILE A 213 8.34 12.97 -1.72
C ILE A 213 8.50 13.65 -0.35
N VAL A 214 8.42 12.91 0.75
CA VAL A 214 8.54 13.47 2.10
C VAL A 214 9.95 13.99 2.36
N GLU A 215 10.99 13.31 1.91
CA GLU A 215 12.37 13.79 2.04
C GLU A 215 12.61 15.07 1.23
N ILE A 216 12.05 15.18 0.02
CA ILE A 216 12.06 16.44 -0.76
C ILE A 216 11.37 17.55 0.02
N PHE A 217 10.20 17.31 0.61
CA PHE A 217 9.49 18.31 1.41
C PHE A 217 10.27 18.75 2.65
N LYS A 218 10.99 17.81 3.30
CA LYS A 218 11.91 18.14 4.42
C LYS A 218 13.07 19.02 3.96
N LEU A 219 13.66 18.77 2.79
CA LEU A 219 14.74 19.58 2.23
C LEU A 219 14.30 21.04 2.00
N PHE A 220 13.12 21.24 1.46
CA PHE A 220 12.55 22.59 1.21
C PHE A 220 11.92 23.21 2.46
N LYS A 221 12.01 22.59 3.64
CA LYS A 221 11.40 23.04 4.91
C LYS A 221 9.88 23.30 4.81
N ILE A 222 9.21 22.75 3.81
CA ILE A 222 7.76 22.87 3.62
C ILE A 222 7.02 22.20 4.78
N ASN A 223 7.66 21.23 5.42
CA ASN A 223 7.15 20.43 6.54
C ASN A 223 7.32 21.08 7.91
N THR A 224 8.01 22.23 7.99
CA THR A 224 8.21 22.97 9.22
C THR A 224 7.12 24.03 9.40
N ALA A 225 5.84 23.68 9.30
CA ALA A 225 4.82 24.49 9.92
C ALA A 225 5.19 24.56 11.41
N LYS A 226 5.50 25.77 11.88
CA LYS A 226 5.92 26.03 13.25
C LYS A 226 4.89 25.45 14.20
N ASP A 227 5.30 24.44 14.97
CA ASP A 227 4.60 24.00 16.18
C ASP A 227 4.84 25.11 17.24
N GLU A 228 4.28 26.30 17.05
CA GLU A 228 4.20 27.39 18.02
C GLU A 228 2.84 27.41 18.69
#